data_036faeb0a0f31ce51bba117b8c7727d9
#
_entry.id   036faeb0a0f31ce51bba117b8c7727d9
#
_cell.length_a   1.000
_cell.length_b   1.000
_cell.length_c   1.000
_cell.angle_alpha   90.00
_cell.angle_beta   90.00
_cell.angle_gamma   90.00
#
_symmetry.space_group_name_H-M   'P 1'
#
loop_
_entity.id
_entity.type
_entity.pdbx_description
1 polymer ?
#
loop_
_entity_poly.entity_id
_entity_poly.type
_entity_poly.pdbx_seq_one_letter_code
_entity_poly.pdbx_strand_id
1 'polypeptide(L)'
;MKPAGPGLERSRGFISVPLIAALLIGSLLLFSAFALIVELRGFGARNNARILLEGDTPISDAELEEALALLDQKWASGGSDPANSTLKGLLYSYQALGPAQSDSAASWQASLEALREAIQGQPTWPYNWMYLAERKLAAGELDEEFRHAFQQSIRLGGQEPIIQEAVLQILVQSWPFLAGDPVIEEKFGN
;
A
#
# COMPACT_ATOMS: atom_id res chain seq x y z
N MET A 1 78.67 2.24 -31.28
CA MET A 1 77.67 1.18 -31.17
C MET A 1 77.08 1.22 -29.77
N LYS A 2 75.83 1.62 -29.65
CA LYS A 2 75.10 1.76 -28.37
C LYS A 2 74.04 0.66 -28.32
N PRO A 3 74.02 -0.22 -27.30
CA PRO A 3 73.01 -1.26 -27.27
C PRO A 3 71.64 -0.71 -26.95
N ALA A 4 70.63 -1.17 -27.69
CA ALA A 4 69.21 -0.86 -27.47
C ALA A 4 68.76 -1.51 -26.17
N GLY A 5 68.14 -0.74 -25.31
CA GLY A 5 67.56 -1.24 -24.06
C GLY A 5 66.28 -2.04 -24.29
N PRO A 6 65.97 -3.00 -23.39
CA PRO A 6 64.78 -3.83 -23.54
C PRO A 6 63.50 -3.03 -23.39
N GLY A 7 62.64 -3.13 -24.41
CA GLY A 7 61.31 -2.51 -24.40
C GLY A 7 60.45 -3.11 -23.29
N LEU A 8 59.97 -2.27 -22.41
CA LEU A 8 58.90 -2.60 -21.44
C LEU A 8 57.63 -2.91 -22.19
N GLU A 9 57.39 -4.18 -22.46
CA GLU A 9 56.05 -4.67 -22.84
C GLU A 9 55.08 -4.39 -21.70
N ARG A 10 54.27 -3.35 -21.85
CA ARG A 10 53.10 -3.14 -21.02
C ARG A 10 52.13 -4.28 -21.27
N SER A 11 52.16 -5.28 -20.41
CA SER A 11 51.10 -6.27 -20.28
C SER A 11 49.79 -5.52 -19.98
N ARG A 12 49.02 -5.23 -21.02
CA ARG A 12 47.62 -4.84 -20.90
C ARG A 12 46.89 -6.09 -20.43
N GLY A 13 46.58 -6.13 -19.13
CA GLY A 13 45.75 -7.16 -18.55
C GLY A 13 44.39 -7.18 -19.23
N PHE A 14 44.25 -8.08 -20.22
CA PHE A 14 42.96 -8.39 -20.81
C PHE A 14 42.12 -9.09 -19.75
N ILE A 15 41.16 -8.38 -19.15
CA ILE A 15 40.12 -9.00 -18.35
C ILE A 15 39.40 -9.97 -19.30
N SER A 16 39.54 -11.28 -19.03
CA SER A 16 38.99 -12.28 -19.92
C SER A 16 37.46 -12.21 -19.97
N VAL A 17 36.85 -12.29 -21.14
CA VAL A 17 35.39 -12.28 -21.34
C VAL A 17 34.65 -13.22 -20.36
N PRO A 18 35.13 -14.43 -20.07
CA PRO A 18 34.49 -15.32 -19.11
C PRO A 18 34.50 -14.77 -17.67
N LEU A 19 35.52 -14.01 -17.27
CA LEU A 19 35.55 -13.38 -15.95
C LEU A 19 34.48 -12.27 -15.83
N ILE A 20 34.31 -11.45 -16.87
CA ILE A 20 33.26 -10.43 -16.91
C ILE A 20 31.89 -11.10 -16.87
N ALA A 21 31.68 -12.15 -17.66
CA ALA A 21 30.42 -12.89 -17.66
C ALA A 21 30.11 -13.50 -16.28
N ALA A 22 31.11 -14.11 -15.63
CA ALA A 22 30.95 -14.67 -14.28
C ALA A 22 30.59 -13.60 -13.24
N LEU A 23 31.21 -12.42 -13.30
CA LEU A 23 30.89 -11.29 -12.42
C LEU A 23 29.47 -10.75 -12.65
N LEU A 24 29.03 -10.65 -13.92
CA LEU A 24 27.67 -10.22 -14.25
C LEU A 24 26.62 -11.22 -13.76
N ILE A 25 26.84 -12.51 -13.99
CA ILE A 25 25.94 -13.58 -13.51
C ILE A 25 25.90 -13.58 -11.97
N GLY A 26 27.05 -13.49 -11.32
CA GLY A 26 27.15 -13.43 -9.85
C GLY A 26 26.41 -12.23 -9.27
N SER A 27 26.57 -11.04 -9.87
CA SER A 27 25.87 -9.83 -9.42
C SER A 27 24.34 -9.94 -9.64
N LEU A 28 23.89 -10.53 -10.75
CA LEU A 28 22.47 -10.76 -11.02
C LEU A 28 21.86 -11.73 -10.01
N LEU A 29 22.55 -12.82 -9.68
CA LEU A 29 22.09 -13.78 -8.68
C LEU A 29 22.00 -13.17 -7.29
N LEU A 30 22.99 -12.36 -6.88
CA LEU A 30 22.97 -11.64 -5.60
C LEU A 30 21.83 -10.63 -5.55
N PHE A 31 21.61 -9.88 -6.63
CA PHE A 31 20.49 -8.94 -6.73
C PHE A 31 19.14 -9.65 -6.64
N SER A 32 18.99 -10.78 -7.36
CA SER A 32 17.75 -11.57 -7.32
C SER A 32 17.50 -12.17 -5.94
N ALA A 33 18.53 -12.68 -5.27
CA ALA A 33 18.41 -13.18 -3.90
C ALA A 33 18.03 -12.08 -2.92
N PHE A 34 18.65 -10.91 -3.04
CA PHE A 34 18.31 -9.75 -2.22
C PHE A 34 16.87 -9.30 -2.44
N ALA A 35 16.42 -9.18 -3.70
CA ALA A 35 15.05 -8.81 -4.05
C ALA A 35 14.05 -9.82 -3.47
N LEU A 36 14.34 -11.13 -3.54
CA LEU A 36 13.51 -12.17 -2.96
C LEU A 36 13.38 -12.05 -1.44
N ILE A 37 14.50 -11.79 -0.74
CA ILE A 37 14.47 -11.61 0.73
C ILE A 37 13.62 -10.41 1.11
N VAL A 38 13.74 -9.30 0.39
CA VAL A 38 12.94 -8.09 0.60
C VAL A 38 11.45 -8.39 0.42
N GLU A 39 11.09 -9.06 -0.67
CA GLU A 39 9.69 -9.41 -0.96
C GLU A 39 9.09 -10.36 0.07
N LEU A 40 9.84 -11.38 0.51
CA LEU A 40 9.40 -12.32 1.54
C LEU A 40 9.13 -11.63 2.88
N ARG A 41 9.96 -10.66 3.26
CA ARG A 41 9.77 -9.89 4.49
C ARG A 41 8.55 -8.97 4.38
N GLY A 42 8.40 -8.26 3.26
CA GLY A 42 7.20 -7.45 2.99
C GLY A 42 5.92 -8.28 3.00
N PHE A 43 5.95 -9.47 2.41
CA PHE A 43 4.84 -10.43 2.46
C PHE A 43 4.50 -10.84 3.90
N GLY A 44 5.49 -11.12 4.74
CA GLY A 44 5.29 -11.46 6.15
C GLY A 44 4.59 -10.34 6.92
N ALA A 45 5.01 -9.09 6.76
CA ALA A 45 4.38 -7.93 7.40
C ALA A 45 2.92 -7.76 6.96
N ARG A 46 2.65 -7.83 5.66
CA ARG A 46 1.28 -7.74 5.12
C ARG A 46 0.38 -8.87 5.60
N ASN A 47 0.90 -10.10 5.62
CA ASN A 47 0.15 -11.25 6.09
C ASN A 47 -0.18 -11.16 7.58
N ASN A 48 0.74 -10.69 8.42
CA ASN A 48 0.49 -10.45 9.84
C ASN A 48 -0.64 -9.41 10.03
N ALA A 49 -0.53 -8.25 9.39
CA ALA A 49 -1.55 -7.21 9.46
C ALA A 49 -2.93 -7.71 8.99
N ARG A 50 -2.98 -8.51 7.93
CA ARG A 50 -4.23 -9.10 7.43
C ARG A 50 -4.84 -10.08 8.44
N ILE A 51 -4.05 -10.99 9.00
CA ILE A 51 -4.51 -11.94 10.02
C ILE A 51 -5.09 -11.21 11.22
N LEU A 52 -4.47 -10.11 11.67
CA LEU A 52 -4.99 -9.29 12.76
C LEU A 52 -6.35 -8.67 12.41
N LEU A 53 -6.51 -8.14 11.19
CA LEU A 53 -7.75 -7.49 10.75
C LEU A 53 -8.89 -8.48 10.47
N GLU A 54 -8.57 -9.71 10.05
CA GLU A 54 -9.55 -10.76 9.75
C GLU A 54 -9.87 -11.63 10.98
N GLY A 55 -9.11 -11.49 12.07
CA GLY A 55 -9.29 -12.27 13.30
C GLY A 55 -10.53 -11.86 14.10
N ASP A 56 -11.16 -12.84 14.75
CA ASP A 56 -12.32 -12.63 15.63
C ASP A 56 -11.94 -12.08 17.02
N THR A 57 -10.66 -11.98 17.33
CA THR A 57 -10.16 -11.51 18.63
C THR A 57 -9.81 -10.02 18.56
N PRO A 58 -10.13 -9.24 19.61
CA PRO A 58 -9.70 -7.86 19.68
C PRO A 58 -8.18 -7.75 19.60
N ILE A 59 -7.69 -6.86 18.74
CA ILE A 59 -6.26 -6.56 18.57
C ILE A 59 -5.79 -5.77 19.81
N SER A 60 -4.74 -6.21 20.47
CA SER A 60 -4.12 -5.44 21.55
C SER A 60 -3.30 -4.26 21.00
N ASP A 61 -3.11 -3.21 21.79
CA ASP A 61 -2.31 -2.04 21.40
C ASP A 61 -0.87 -2.43 21.01
N ALA A 62 -0.27 -3.41 21.70
CA ALA A 62 1.08 -3.88 21.37
C ALA A 62 1.15 -4.60 20.01
N GLU A 63 0.17 -5.44 19.68
CA GLU A 63 0.08 -6.11 18.37
C GLU A 63 -0.15 -5.09 17.25
N LEU A 64 -0.96 -4.07 17.52
CA LEU A 64 -1.23 -3.00 16.57
C LEU A 64 0.04 -2.18 16.29
N GLU A 65 0.76 -1.75 17.32
CA GLU A 65 2.03 -1.03 17.19
C GLU A 65 3.08 -1.86 16.44
N GLU A 66 3.20 -3.14 16.75
CA GLU A 66 4.13 -4.05 16.06
C GLU A 66 3.77 -4.18 14.57
N ALA A 67 2.49 -4.37 14.26
CA ALA A 67 2.03 -4.48 12.86
C ALA A 67 2.29 -3.19 12.07
N LEU A 68 2.00 -2.02 12.66
CA LEU A 68 2.29 -0.72 12.04
C LEU A 68 3.79 -0.52 11.82
N ALA A 69 4.62 -0.85 12.82
CA ALA A 69 6.07 -0.75 12.71
C ALA A 69 6.65 -1.67 11.61
N LEU A 70 6.09 -2.87 11.45
CA LEU A 70 6.48 -3.78 10.37
C LEU A 70 6.10 -3.25 8.99
N LEU A 71 4.92 -2.62 8.85
CA LEU A 71 4.48 -2.01 7.60
C LEU A 71 5.25 -0.71 7.25
N ASP A 72 5.80 -0.02 8.25
CA ASP A 72 6.62 1.18 8.06
C ASP A 72 8.06 0.88 7.63
N GLN A 73 8.50 -0.36 7.75
CA GLN A 73 9.84 -0.73 7.31
C GLN A 73 9.98 -0.50 5.80
N LYS A 74 10.84 0.45 5.43
CA LYS A 74 11.18 0.73 4.03
C LYS A 74 12.03 -0.41 3.48
N TRP A 75 11.41 -1.33 2.79
CA TRP A 75 12.11 -2.41 2.10
C TRP A 75 12.67 -1.87 0.79
N ALA A 76 13.96 -1.80 0.66
CA ALA A 76 14.84 -1.57 -0.52
C ALA A 76 14.35 -0.75 -1.75
N SER A 77 13.07 -0.54 -1.96
CA SER A 77 12.51 0.14 -3.14
C SER A 77 12.36 1.67 -3.00
N GLY A 78 12.66 2.22 -1.82
CA GLY A 78 12.67 3.67 -1.59
C GLY A 78 11.31 4.39 -1.61
N GLY A 79 10.22 3.67 -1.89
CA GLY A 79 8.85 4.19 -1.92
C GLY A 79 7.93 3.46 -0.93
N SER A 80 6.78 4.07 -0.60
CA SER A 80 5.72 3.38 0.11
C SER A 80 5.06 2.35 -0.81
N ASP A 81 4.88 1.13 -0.30
CA ASP A 81 4.08 0.12 -1.00
C ASP A 81 2.59 0.45 -0.78
N PRO A 82 1.80 0.67 -1.85
CA PRO A 82 0.37 1.01 -1.72
C PRO A 82 -0.42 -0.03 -0.92
N ALA A 83 -0.05 -1.31 -0.99
CA ALA A 83 -0.69 -2.36 -0.21
C ALA A 83 -0.39 -2.20 1.30
N ASN A 84 0.82 -1.78 1.66
CA ASN A 84 1.16 -1.46 3.05
C ASN A 84 0.36 -0.23 3.52
N SER A 85 0.25 0.80 2.68
CA SER A 85 -0.52 2.01 3.01
C SER A 85 -2.01 1.70 3.21
N THR A 86 -2.59 0.81 2.40
CA THR A 86 -3.96 0.31 2.62
C THR A 86 -4.11 -0.36 4.00
N LEU A 87 -3.23 -1.31 4.33
CA LEU A 87 -3.28 -2.03 5.60
C LEU A 87 -3.08 -1.09 6.80
N LYS A 88 -2.16 -0.13 6.70
CA LYS A 88 -1.97 0.91 7.72
C LYS A 88 -3.25 1.72 7.93
N GLY A 89 -3.90 2.14 6.85
CA GLY A 89 -5.18 2.85 6.93
C GLY A 89 -6.25 2.06 7.69
N LEU A 90 -6.34 0.75 7.45
CA LEU A 90 -7.27 -0.12 8.15
C LEU A 90 -6.89 -0.32 9.63
N LEU A 91 -5.61 -0.51 9.95
CA LEU A 91 -5.14 -0.64 11.33
C LEU A 91 -5.35 0.65 12.14
N TYR A 92 -5.04 1.82 11.59
CA TYR A 92 -5.32 3.11 12.24
C TYR A 92 -6.82 3.33 12.47
N SER A 93 -7.68 2.90 11.53
CA SER A 93 -9.13 3.00 11.76
C SER A 93 -9.62 2.04 12.87
N TYR A 94 -9.01 0.86 12.97
CA TYR A 94 -9.28 -0.04 14.10
C TYR A 94 -8.88 0.60 15.43
N GLN A 95 -7.72 1.24 15.48
CA GLN A 95 -7.25 1.99 16.65
C GLN A 95 -8.23 3.13 17.03
N ALA A 96 -8.73 3.86 16.05
CA ALA A 96 -9.68 4.95 16.27
C ALA A 96 -11.02 4.49 16.83
N LEU A 97 -11.44 3.26 16.52
CA LEU A 97 -12.69 2.63 17.00
C LEU A 97 -12.50 1.91 18.34
N GLY A 98 -11.26 1.67 18.77
CA GLY A 98 -10.94 0.93 19.98
C GLY A 98 -11.34 1.63 21.29
N PRO A 99 -11.43 0.89 22.39
CA PRO A 99 -11.86 1.43 23.69
C PRO A 99 -10.86 2.43 24.32
N ALA A 100 -9.61 2.42 23.88
CA ALA A 100 -8.55 3.33 24.34
C ALA A 100 -8.58 4.70 23.64
N GLN A 101 -9.74 5.30 23.48
CA GLN A 101 -10.07 6.53 22.71
C GLN A 101 -9.17 7.77 22.97
N SER A 102 -8.03 7.64 23.62
CA SER A 102 -7.20 8.80 24.00
C SER A 102 -6.69 9.64 22.82
N ASP A 103 -6.70 9.10 21.58
CA ASP A 103 -6.22 9.78 20.38
C ASP A 103 -7.03 9.41 19.12
N SER A 104 -8.34 9.18 19.24
CA SER A 104 -9.17 8.74 18.11
C SER A 104 -9.12 9.68 16.91
N ALA A 105 -9.04 10.99 17.13
CA ALA A 105 -8.94 11.97 16.05
C ALA A 105 -7.61 11.86 15.28
N ALA A 106 -6.48 11.67 15.98
CA ALA A 106 -5.19 11.47 15.33
C ALA A 106 -5.14 10.17 14.56
N SER A 107 -5.69 9.08 15.11
CA SER A 107 -5.79 7.77 14.43
C SER A 107 -6.68 7.84 13.19
N TRP A 108 -7.81 8.57 13.24
CA TRP A 108 -8.64 8.81 12.05
C TRP A 108 -7.88 9.56 10.97
N GLN A 109 -7.17 10.64 11.31
CA GLN A 109 -6.38 11.39 10.34
C GLN A 109 -5.26 10.52 9.73
N ALA A 110 -4.55 9.74 10.54
CA ALA A 110 -3.54 8.80 10.07
C ALA A 110 -4.13 7.74 9.13
N SER A 111 -5.33 7.23 9.43
CA SER A 111 -6.05 6.29 8.56
C SER A 111 -6.35 6.90 7.19
N LEU A 112 -6.93 8.09 7.17
CA LEU A 112 -7.30 8.78 5.93
C LEU A 112 -6.05 9.13 5.09
N GLU A 113 -4.96 9.57 5.74
CA GLU A 113 -3.71 9.89 5.07
C GLU A 113 -3.07 8.63 4.43
N ALA A 114 -3.02 7.52 5.16
CA ALA A 114 -2.53 6.25 4.63
C ALA A 114 -3.35 5.75 3.43
N LEU A 115 -4.68 5.90 3.46
CA LEU A 115 -5.54 5.52 2.33
C LEU A 115 -5.37 6.45 1.12
N ARG A 116 -5.15 7.77 1.33
CA ARG A 116 -4.79 8.70 0.25
C ARG A 116 -3.47 8.31 -0.41
N GLU A 117 -2.48 7.93 0.39
CA GLU A 117 -1.19 7.42 -0.11
C GLU A 117 -1.36 6.13 -0.92
N ALA A 118 -2.18 5.18 -0.45
CA ALA A 118 -2.52 3.97 -1.18
C ALA A 118 -3.17 4.27 -2.54
N ILE A 119 -4.09 5.22 -2.59
CA ILE A 119 -4.74 5.69 -3.83
C ILE A 119 -3.74 6.33 -4.79
N GLN A 120 -2.80 7.15 -4.29
CA GLN A 120 -1.76 7.75 -5.12
C GLN A 120 -0.89 6.69 -5.79
N GLY A 121 -0.57 5.61 -5.08
CA GLY A 121 0.21 4.49 -5.63
C GLY A 121 -0.58 3.56 -6.54
N GLN A 122 -1.88 3.38 -6.29
CA GLN A 122 -2.77 2.49 -7.04
C GLN A 122 -4.14 3.13 -7.29
N PRO A 123 -4.24 4.17 -8.15
CA PRO A 123 -5.48 4.92 -8.36
C PRO A 123 -6.61 4.12 -9.03
N THR A 124 -6.27 3.01 -9.68
CA THR A 124 -7.24 2.11 -10.34
C THR A 124 -7.73 0.97 -9.44
N TRP A 125 -7.23 0.89 -8.20
CA TRP A 125 -7.63 -0.16 -7.27
C TRP A 125 -8.89 0.25 -6.50
N PRO A 126 -10.06 -0.35 -6.78
CA PRO A 126 -11.35 0.12 -6.29
C PRO A 126 -11.50 0.04 -4.77
N TYR A 127 -10.85 -0.93 -4.13
CA TYR A 127 -10.94 -1.12 -2.68
C TYR A 127 -10.35 0.05 -1.90
N ASN A 128 -9.28 0.71 -2.39
CA ASN A 128 -8.71 1.88 -1.71
C ASN A 128 -9.71 3.04 -1.66
N TRP A 129 -10.44 3.26 -2.76
CA TRP A 129 -11.50 4.26 -2.82
C TRP A 129 -12.68 3.92 -1.92
N MET A 130 -13.08 2.65 -1.91
CA MET A 130 -14.14 2.16 -1.02
C MET A 130 -13.76 2.37 0.45
N TYR A 131 -12.55 1.95 0.86
CA TYR A 131 -12.09 2.15 2.23
C TYR A 131 -11.99 3.62 2.61
N LEU A 132 -11.53 4.50 1.72
CA LEU A 132 -11.51 5.95 1.98
C LEU A 132 -12.93 6.48 2.23
N ALA A 133 -13.90 6.12 1.40
CA ALA A 133 -15.29 6.51 1.60
C ALA A 133 -15.87 6.00 2.92
N GLU A 134 -15.66 4.72 3.25
CA GLU A 134 -16.11 4.13 4.52
C GLU A 134 -15.51 4.85 5.73
N ARG A 135 -14.21 5.16 5.70
CA ARG A 135 -13.53 5.80 6.82
C ARG A 135 -13.95 7.24 6.99
N LYS A 136 -14.17 7.98 5.90
CA LYS A 136 -14.73 9.33 5.95
C LYS A 136 -16.15 9.34 6.49
N LEU A 137 -16.99 8.39 6.06
CA LEU A 137 -18.33 8.19 6.61
C LEU A 137 -18.28 7.94 8.13
N ALA A 138 -17.43 7.01 8.58
CA ALA A 138 -17.28 6.68 10.00
C ALA A 138 -16.73 7.86 10.82
N ALA A 139 -15.88 8.70 10.25
CA ALA A 139 -15.37 9.92 10.86
C ALA A 139 -16.40 11.08 10.83
N GLY A 140 -17.52 10.92 10.12
CA GLY A 140 -18.52 11.98 9.92
C GLY A 140 -18.11 13.07 8.91
N GLU A 141 -17.08 12.81 8.11
CA GLU A 141 -16.53 13.73 7.11
C GLU A 141 -17.22 13.55 5.74
N LEU A 142 -18.47 14.00 5.63
CA LEU A 142 -19.23 13.96 4.38
C LEU A 142 -18.93 15.22 3.56
N ASP A 143 -17.87 15.17 2.77
CA ASP A 143 -17.37 16.26 1.92
C ASP A 143 -17.19 15.81 0.45
N GLU A 144 -16.62 16.67 -0.39
CA GLU A 144 -16.38 16.37 -1.80
C GLU A 144 -15.39 15.22 -2.00
N GLU A 145 -14.42 15.03 -1.10
CA GLU A 145 -13.48 13.89 -1.16
C GLU A 145 -14.23 12.57 -0.88
N PHE A 146 -15.13 12.57 0.10
CA PHE A 146 -16.01 11.42 0.36
C PHE A 146 -16.83 11.08 -0.89
N ARG A 147 -17.50 12.09 -1.50
CA ARG A 147 -18.30 11.91 -2.72
C ARG A 147 -17.47 11.33 -3.84
N HIS A 148 -16.29 11.90 -4.09
CA HIS A 148 -15.37 11.44 -5.12
C HIS A 148 -14.90 10.00 -4.87
N ALA A 149 -14.51 9.67 -3.66
CA ALA A 149 -14.08 8.32 -3.29
C ALA A 149 -15.21 7.30 -3.50
N PHE A 150 -16.42 7.63 -3.08
CA PHE A 150 -17.60 6.81 -3.28
C PHE A 150 -17.89 6.57 -4.77
N GLN A 151 -17.89 7.61 -5.61
CA GLN A 151 -18.07 7.50 -7.05
C GLN A 151 -16.98 6.63 -7.71
N GLN A 152 -15.71 6.79 -7.33
CA GLN A 152 -14.61 5.99 -7.88
C GLN A 152 -14.73 4.51 -7.50
N SER A 153 -15.16 4.20 -6.28
CA SER A 153 -15.40 2.81 -5.86
C SER A 153 -16.46 2.14 -6.75
N ILE A 154 -17.54 2.85 -7.08
CA ILE A 154 -18.60 2.37 -7.98
C ILE A 154 -18.08 2.20 -9.41
N ARG A 155 -17.34 3.20 -9.94
CA ARG A 155 -16.84 3.16 -11.31
C ARG A 155 -15.87 2.03 -11.57
N LEU A 156 -14.94 1.82 -10.63
CA LEU A 156 -13.86 0.87 -10.78
C LEU A 156 -14.23 -0.54 -10.32
N GLY A 157 -15.09 -0.65 -9.30
CA GLY A 157 -15.40 -1.92 -8.63
C GLY A 157 -16.88 -2.33 -8.68
N GLY A 158 -17.69 -1.68 -9.51
CA GLY A 158 -19.15 -1.91 -9.52
C GLY A 158 -19.61 -3.32 -9.92
N GLN A 159 -18.72 -4.23 -10.28
CA GLN A 159 -18.98 -5.65 -10.52
C GLN A 159 -18.47 -6.55 -9.38
N GLU A 160 -17.71 -6.02 -8.45
CA GLU A 160 -17.15 -6.75 -7.32
C GLU A 160 -18.18 -6.88 -6.19
N PRO A 161 -18.57 -8.10 -5.77
CA PRO A 161 -19.64 -8.29 -4.76
C PRO A 161 -19.37 -7.56 -3.45
N ILE A 162 -18.13 -7.59 -2.96
CA ILE A 162 -17.73 -6.91 -1.70
C ILE A 162 -17.93 -5.40 -1.82
N ILE A 163 -17.57 -4.82 -2.96
CA ILE A 163 -17.74 -3.37 -3.19
C ILE A 163 -19.21 -3.02 -3.34
N GLN A 164 -20.02 -3.87 -4.00
CA GLN A 164 -21.46 -3.64 -4.10
C GLN A 164 -22.12 -3.61 -2.72
N GLU A 165 -21.76 -4.52 -1.83
CA GLU A 165 -22.26 -4.55 -0.46
C GLU A 165 -21.87 -3.29 0.31
N ALA A 166 -20.59 -2.92 0.29
CA ALA A 166 -20.09 -1.72 0.94
C ALA A 166 -20.74 -0.44 0.39
N VAL A 167 -20.89 -0.33 -0.93
CA VAL A 167 -21.56 0.77 -1.61
C VAL A 167 -23.00 0.92 -1.13
N LEU A 168 -23.76 -0.17 -1.00
CA LEU A 168 -25.12 -0.13 -0.49
C LEU A 168 -25.18 0.33 0.96
N GLN A 169 -24.26 -0.14 1.80
CA GLN A 169 -24.18 0.29 3.20
C GLN A 169 -23.86 1.79 3.33
N ILE A 170 -22.87 2.26 2.56
CA ILE A 170 -22.50 3.69 2.52
C ILE A 170 -23.69 4.52 2.01
N LEU A 171 -24.33 4.09 0.93
CA LEU A 171 -25.45 4.81 0.32
C LEU A 171 -26.61 5.00 1.30
N VAL A 172 -26.99 3.94 2.03
CA VAL A 172 -28.08 4.02 3.02
C VAL A 172 -27.76 5.03 4.13
N GLN A 173 -26.52 5.07 4.60
CA GLN A 173 -26.11 5.93 5.71
C GLN A 173 -25.87 7.38 5.29
N SER A 174 -25.46 7.62 4.04
CA SER A 174 -25.12 8.95 3.52
C SER A 174 -26.10 9.49 2.48
N TRP A 175 -27.27 8.87 2.32
CA TRP A 175 -28.26 9.25 1.32
C TRP A 175 -28.59 10.76 1.29
N PRO A 176 -28.82 11.45 2.42
CA PRO A 176 -29.12 12.88 2.38
C PRO A 176 -28.01 13.73 1.75
N PHE A 177 -26.77 13.29 1.81
CA PHE A 177 -25.61 13.96 1.21
C PHE A 177 -25.41 13.59 -0.27
N LEU A 178 -25.74 12.35 -0.64
CA LEU A 178 -25.52 11.78 -1.98
C LEU A 178 -26.74 11.96 -2.92
N ALA A 179 -27.90 12.27 -2.38
CA ALA A 179 -29.13 12.46 -3.18
C ALA A 179 -28.94 13.58 -4.22
N GLY A 180 -29.34 13.33 -5.47
CA GLY A 180 -29.14 14.25 -6.60
C GLY A 180 -27.77 14.17 -7.27
N ASP A 181 -26.89 13.26 -6.85
CA ASP A 181 -25.64 13.02 -7.53
C ASP A 181 -25.88 12.24 -8.85
N PRO A 182 -25.45 12.74 -10.02
CA PRO A 182 -25.77 12.15 -11.31
C PRO A 182 -25.25 10.70 -11.47
N VAL A 183 -24.08 10.38 -10.88
CA VAL A 183 -23.49 9.03 -10.97
C VAL A 183 -24.33 8.04 -10.17
N ILE A 184 -24.86 8.50 -9.05
CA ILE A 184 -25.68 7.69 -8.15
C ILE A 184 -27.07 7.50 -8.72
N GLU A 185 -27.67 8.56 -9.27
CA GLU A 185 -28.98 8.48 -9.93
C GLU A 185 -28.93 7.57 -11.17
N GLU A 186 -27.88 7.65 -11.98
CA GLU A 186 -27.68 6.75 -13.12
C GLU A 186 -27.61 5.27 -12.70
N LYS A 187 -26.94 4.99 -11.59
CA LYS A 187 -26.70 3.61 -11.13
C LYS A 187 -27.85 3.03 -10.30
N PHE A 188 -28.52 3.85 -9.48
CA PHE A 188 -29.47 3.39 -8.45
C PHE A 188 -30.84 4.09 -8.53
N GLY A 189 -31.04 5.05 -9.41
CA GLY A 189 -32.25 5.88 -9.50
C GLY A 189 -33.39 5.29 -10.36
N ASN A 190 -33.24 4.06 -10.90
CA ASN A 190 -34.25 3.38 -11.73
C ASN A 190 -34.98 2.27 -10.96
#